data_99759b546509e4ff75c7093cd73aae2c
#
_entry.id   99759b546509e4ff75c7093cd73aae2c
#
_cell.length_a   1.000
_cell.length_b   1.000
_cell.length_c   1.000
_cell.angle_alpha   90.00
_cell.angle_beta   90.00
_cell.angle_gamma   90.00
#
_symmetry.space_group_name_H-M   'P 1'
#
loop_
_entity.id
_entity.type
_entity.pdbx_description
1 polymer ?
#
loop_
_entity_poly.entity_id
_entity_poly.type
_entity_poly.pdbx_seq_one_letter_code
_entity_poly.pdbx_strand_id
1 'polypeptide(L)'
;LENTVVVEAVKNNAIERMASESFDAVFIDPSPLSNGRPVILGIRRSVREYPYVVLMSQTMEREEALKSGANDVMIKPLDGAGLEKMVKNAECLTRLIRRISDESEDFPSAGGVIAKSAFNQLFLSGLDRADRYGERSYLVFIVIKNYDEIAQMDGPYAAQTISAKLSKTLVRLRRQSDIIAQTGKSEYCLMLQRPQYETEPMEAAGRFAEALAKNEDLAMAGGSKVEMFVSLIDLPVGGVHANHVLP
;
A
#
# COMPACT_ATOMS: atom_id res chain seq x y z
N LEU A 1 -16.15 1.30 14.45
CA LEU A 1 -16.76 1.15 13.13
C LEU A 1 -17.66 -0.07 13.17
N GLU A 2 -18.96 0.12 12.92
CA GLU A 2 -19.87 -1.01 12.68
C GLU A 2 -19.60 -1.54 11.28
N ASN A 3 -19.10 -2.77 11.21
CA ASN A 3 -18.91 -3.47 9.94
C ASN A 3 -20.21 -4.23 9.58
N THR A 4 -20.66 -4.09 8.33
CA THR A 4 -21.76 -4.88 7.80
C THR A 4 -21.22 -6.20 7.30
N VAL A 5 -21.75 -7.32 7.82
CA VAL A 5 -21.36 -8.66 7.39
C VAL A 5 -22.48 -9.30 6.58
N VAL A 6 -22.12 -9.83 5.43
CA VAL A 6 -23.00 -10.56 4.54
C VAL A 6 -22.47 -11.98 4.39
N VAL A 7 -23.30 -12.98 4.64
CA VAL A 7 -22.93 -14.39 4.51
C VAL A 7 -23.58 -14.98 3.28
N GLU A 8 -22.78 -15.63 2.43
CA GLU A 8 -23.27 -16.31 1.21
C GLU A 8 -22.62 -17.70 1.12
N ALA A 9 -23.44 -18.72 1.07
CA ALA A 9 -22.97 -20.12 1.05
C ALA A 9 -22.74 -20.65 -0.38
N VAL A 10 -23.32 -20.01 -1.39
CA VAL A 10 -23.25 -20.45 -2.77
C VAL A 10 -22.27 -19.60 -3.56
N LYS A 11 -21.20 -20.23 -4.04
CA LYS A 11 -20.12 -19.55 -4.78
C LYS A 11 -20.59 -18.62 -5.90
N ASN A 12 -21.49 -19.10 -6.75
CA ASN A 12 -21.94 -18.31 -7.90
C ASN A 12 -22.73 -17.08 -7.45
N ASN A 13 -23.61 -17.24 -6.46
CA ASN A 13 -24.36 -16.12 -5.88
C ASN A 13 -23.41 -15.09 -5.24
N ALA A 14 -22.37 -15.55 -4.54
CA ALA A 14 -21.35 -14.67 -3.98
C ALA A 14 -20.65 -13.84 -5.05
N ILE A 15 -20.25 -14.45 -6.17
CA ILE A 15 -19.61 -13.75 -7.29
C ILE A 15 -20.57 -12.76 -7.95
N GLU A 16 -21.83 -13.15 -8.21
CA GLU A 16 -22.85 -12.27 -8.79
C GLU A 16 -23.13 -11.06 -7.89
N ARG A 17 -23.23 -11.32 -6.58
CA ARG A 17 -23.44 -10.27 -5.60
C ARG A 17 -22.26 -9.29 -5.56
N MET A 18 -21.04 -9.77 -5.57
CA MET A 18 -19.83 -8.94 -5.61
C MET A 18 -19.68 -8.18 -6.93
N ALA A 19 -20.27 -8.63 -8.02
CA ALA A 19 -20.31 -7.90 -9.28
C ALA A 19 -21.28 -6.71 -9.25
N SER A 20 -22.29 -6.74 -8.38
CA SER A 20 -23.33 -5.72 -8.24
C SER A 20 -23.21 -4.83 -7.01
N GLU A 21 -22.53 -5.30 -5.97
CA GLU A 21 -22.32 -4.61 -4.71
C GLU A 21 -20.81 -4.51 -4.42
N SER A 22 -20.35 -3.40 -3.80
CA SER A 22 -18.96 -3.21 -3.39
C SER A 22 -18.71 -3.81 -2.01
N PHE A 23 -17.62 -4.58 -1.87
CA PHE A 23 -17.15 -5.14 -0.61
C PHE A 23 -15.68 -4.80 -0.41
N ASP A 24 -15.34 -4.29 0.77
CA ASP A 24 -13.95 -3.96 1.11
C ASP A 24 -13.11 -5.24 1.37
N ALA A 25 -13.71 -6.26 1.97
CA ALA A 25 -13.06 -7.54 2.27
C ALA A 25 -13.98 -8.74 2.05
N VAL A 26 -13.38 -9.84 1.63
CA VAL A 26 -14.06 -11.13 1.40
C VAL A 26 -13.32 -12.23 2.14
N PHE A 27 -14.01 -12.90 3.05
CA PHE A 27 -13.49 -14.05 3.78
C PHE A 27 -14.03 -15.32 3.15
N ILE A 28 -13.15 -16.20 2.67
CA ILE A 28 -13.52 -17.41 1.95
C ILE A 28 -13.11 -18.63 2.76
N ASP A 29 -14.10 -19.46 3.13
CA ASP A 29 -13.87 -20.81 3.58
C ASP A 29 -13.98 -21.76 2.38
N PRO A 30 -12.88 -22.31 1.86
CA PRO A 30 -12.95 -23.20 0.71
C PRO A 30 -13.46 -24.62 1.07
N SER A 31 -13.64 -24.95 2.34
CA SER A 31 -14.06 -26.30 2.76
C SER A 31 -15.36 -26.73 2.08
N PRO A 32 -15.50 -28.00 1.66
CA PRO A 32 -14.55 -29.12 1.79
C PRO A 32 -13.45 -29.17 0.71
N LEU A 33 -13.34 -28.16 -0.16
CA LEU A 33 -12.31 -28.10 -1.19
C LEU A 33 -10.97 -27.73 -0.54
N SER A 34 -9.89 -28.37 -0.96
CA SER A 34 -8.53 -28.08 -0.49
C SER A 34 -7.94 -26.81 -1.13
N ASN A 35 -8.54 -26.30 -2.20
CA ASN A 35 -7.97 -25.21 -2.99
C ASN A 35 -8.99 -24.08 -3.22
N GLY A 36 -8.70 -22.91 -2.64
CA GLY A 36 -9.50 -21.67 -2.83
C GLY A 36 -9.24 -20.92 -4.13
N ARG A 37 -8.16 -21.24 -4.85
CA ARG A 37 -7.72 -20.49 -6.05
C ARG A 37 -8.80 -20.33 -7.13
N PRO A 38 -9.61 -21.34 -7.50
CA PRO A 38 -10.66 -21.17 -8.53
C PRO A 38 -11.73 -20.16 -8.12
N VAL A 39 -12.02 -20.04 -6.82
CA VAL A 39 -12.97 -19.06 -6.31
C VAL A 39 -12.39 -17.67 -6.39
N ILE A 40 -11.15 -17.50 -5.93
CA ILE A 40 -10.43 -16.22 -5.95
C ILE A 40 -10.30 -15.70 -7.37
N LEU A 41 -9.85 -16.54 -8.31
CA LEU A 41 -9.74 -16.14 -9.72
C LEU A 41 -11.08 -15.78 -10.34
N GLY A 42 -12.17 -16.44 -9.93
CA GLY A 42 -13.53 -16.07 -10.31
C GLY A 42 -13.88 -14.65 -9.84
N ILE A 43 -13.60 -14.34 -8.58
CA ILE A 43 -13.81 -13.01 -8.00
C ILE A 43 -12.97 -11.95 -8.73
N ARG A 44 -11.65 -12.16 -8.86
CA ARG A 44 -10.74 -11.22 -9.52
C ARG A 44 -11.12 -10.89 -10.97
N ARG A 45 -11.78 -11.83 -11.68
CA ARG A 45 -12.23 -11.64 -13.07
C ARG A 45 -13.58 -10.94 -13.18
N SER A 46 -14.46 -11.16 -12.19
CA SER A 46 -15.85 -10.70 -12.25
C SER A 46 -16.06 -9.35 -11.56
N VAL A 47 -15.20 -8.99 -10.62
CA VAL A 47 -15.31 -7.76 -9.83
C VAL A 47 -14.37 -6.69 -10.40
N ARG A 48 -14.89 -5.49 -10.64
CA ARG A 48 -14.10 -4.37 -11.19
C ARG A 48 -13.15 -3.76 -10.17
N GLU A 49 -13.59 -3.70 -8.90
CA GLU A 49 -12.76 -3.24 -7.80
C GLU A 49 -11.86 -4.38 -7.34
N TYR A 50 -10.79 -4.04 -6.62
CA TYR A 50 -9.87 -5.01 -6.05
C TYR A 50 -10.27 -5.32 -4.59
N PRO A 51 -11.15 -6.30 -4.33
CA PRO A 51 -11.54 -6.64 -2.97
C PRO A 51 -10.38 -7.32 -2.23
N TYR A 52 -10.25 -7.06 -0.95
CA TYR A 52 -9.32 -7.75 -0.08
C TYR A 52 -9.82 -9.17 0.19
N VAL A 53 -9.09 -10.19 -0.25
CA VAL A 53 -9.50 -11.60 -0.13
C VAL A 53 -8.68 -12.29 0.93
N VAL A 54 -9.35 -12.88 1.92
CA VAL A 54 -8.75 -13.70 3.00
C VAL A 54 -9.22 -15.13 2.84
N LEU A 55 -8.29 -16.09 2.80
CA LEU A 55 -8.60 -17.51 2.91
C LEU A 55 -8.69 -17.92 4.38
N MET A 56 -9.73 -18.66 4.74
CA MET A 56 -9.87 -19.26 6.06
C MET A 56 -9.50 -20.75 5.99
N SER A 57 -8.51 -21.17 6.77
CA SER A 57 -8.00 -22.55 6.75
C SER A 57 -7.59 -23.02 8.14
N GLN A 58 -7.46 -24.32 8.35
CA GLN A 58 -6.89 -24.91 9.56
C GLN A 58 -5.37 -25.06 9.49
N THR A 59 -4.81 -25.20 8.28
CA THR A 59 -3.41 -25.65 8.09
C THR A 59 -2.64 -24.90 7.01
N MET A 60 -3.31 -24.02 6.24
CA MET A 60 -2.68 -23.36 5.10
C MET A 60 -1.64 -22.34 5.56
N GLU A 61 -0.44 -22.41 5.01
CA GLU A 61 0.60 -21.41 5.21
C GLU A 61 0.29 -20.12 4.43
N ARG A 62 0.74 -19.00 4.97
CA ARG A 62 0.49 -17.66 4.37
C ARG A 62 1.01 -17.56 2.93
N GLU A 63 2.19 -18.11 2.69
CA GLU A 63 2.79 -18.09 1.35
C GLU A 63 1.94 -18.87 0.33
N GLU A 64 1.31 -19.98 0.73
CA GLU A 64 0.41 -20.74 -0.11
C GLU A 64 -0.87 -19.94 -0.43
N ALA A 65 -1.43 -19.24 0.55
CA ALA A 65 -2.58 -18.37 0.35
C ALA A 65 -2.27 -17.24 -0.65
N LEU A 66 -1.12 -16.57 -0.52
CA LEU A 66 -0.66 -15.55 -1.45
C LEU A 66 -0.49 -16.11 -2.87
N LYS A 67 0.12 -17.29 -3.02
CA LYS A 67 0.24 -17.98 -4.33
C LYS A 67 -1.11 -18.36 -4.93
N SER A 68 -2.14 -18.47 -4.10
CA SER A 68 -3.52 -18.71 -4.56
C SER A 68 -4.23 -17.42 -5.04
N GLY A 69 -3.62 -16.26 -4.88
CA GLY A 69 -4.17 -14.95 -5.22
C GLY A 69 -4.94 -14.27 -4.07
N ALA A 70 -4.89 -14.84 -2.85
CA ALA A 70 -5.43 -14.19 -1.66
C ALA A 70 -4.49 -13.07 -1.16
N ASN A 71 -5.05 -12.12 -0.43
CA ASN A 71 -4.27 -11.08 0.24
C ASN A 71 -3.68 -11.56 1.57
N ASP A 72 -4.40 -12.45 2.26
CA ASP A 72 -3.94 -13.03 3.53
C ASP A 72 -4.62 -14.37 3.82
N VAL A 73 -4.23 -15.04 4.92
CA VAL A 73 -4.85 -16.26 5.44
C VAL A 73 -5.23 -16.08 6.90
N MET A 74 -6.38 -16.57 7.28
CA MET A 74 -6.85 -16.63 8.66
C MET A 74 -6.94 -18.08 9.12
N ILE A 75 -6.18 -18.42 10.16
CA ILE A 75 -6.15 -19.78 10.69
C ILE A 75 -7.32 -20.00 11.64
N LYS A 76 -8.01 -21.12 11.50
CA LYS A 76 -9.09 -21.56 12.40
C LYS A 76 -8.51 -22.27 13.63
N PRO A 77 -9.09 -22.08 14.83
CA PRO A 77 -10.27 -21.26 15.15
C PRO A 77 -10.01 -19.78 15.01
N LEU A 78 -11.02 -19.02 14.54
CA LEU A 78 -10.90 -17.59 14.32
C LEU A 78 -10.76 -16.87 15.66
N ASP A 79 -9.82 -15.92 15.73
CA ASP A 79 -9.65 -15.05 16.89
C ASP A 79 -9.97 -13.59 16.54
N GLY A 80 -10.45 -12.85 17.54
CA GLY A 80 -10.89 -11.46 17.34
C GLY A 80 -9.75 -10.50 16.97
N ALA A 81 -8.55 -10.73 17.52
CA ALA A 81 -7.40 -9.86 17.25
C ALA A 81 -6.87 -10.05 15.83
N GLY A 82 -6.82 -11.31 15.35
CA GLY A 82 -6.48 -11.63 13.96
C GLY A 82 -7.48 -11.03 12.99
N LEU A 83 -8.78 -11.13 13.27
CA LEU A 83 -9.82 -10.54 12.45
C LEU A 83 -9.68 -9.01 12.39
N GLU A 84 -9.51 -8.35 13.52
CA GLU A 84 -9.32 -6.88 13.58
C GLU A 84 -8.11 -6.43 12.76
N LYS A 85 -7.00 -7.15 12.86
CA LYS A 85 -5.81 -6.87 12.06
C LYS A 85 -6.09 -6.99 10.56
N MET A 86 -6.79 -8.02 10.12
CA MET A 86 -7.11 -8.23 8.70
C MET A 86 -8.07 -7.16 8.16
N VAL A 87 -9.06 -6.76 8.97
CA VAL A 87 -9.95 -5.65 8.61
C VAL A 87 -9.16 -4.35 8.45
N LYS A 88 -8.23 -4.04 9.37
CA LYS A 88 -7.35 -2.87 9.25
C LYS A 88 -6.46 -2.92 8.00
N ASN A 89 -5.93 -4.09 7.67
CA ASN A 89 -5.13 -4.28 6.46
C ASN A 89 -6.00 -4.08 5.20
N ALA A 90 -7.21 -4.60 5.19
CA ALA A 90 -8.16 -4.42 4.09
C ALA A 90 -8.52 -2.94 3.90
N GLU A 91 -8.85 -2.23 4.98
CA GLU A 91 -9.11 -0.79 4.94
C GLU A 91 -7.91 0.01 4.42
N CYS A 92 -6.70 -0.35 4.88
CA CYS A 92 -5.46 0.29 4.43
C CYS A 92 -5.26 0.10 2.92
N LEU A 93 -5.35 -1.14 2.43
CA LEU A 93 -5.15 -1.46 1.02
C LEU A 93 -6.23 -0.83 0.13
N THR A 94 -7.49 -0.93 0.51
CA THR A 94 -8.61 -0.35 -0.25
C THR A 94 -8.47 1.18 -0.36
N ARG A 95 -8.14 1.85 0.75
CA ARG A 95 -7.88 3.29 0.76
C ARG A 95 -6.68 3.66 -0.12
N LEU A 96 -5.62 2.85 -0.07
CA LEU A 96 -4.43 3.05 -0.88
C LEU A 96 -4.73 2.93 -2.37
N ILE A 97 -5.48 1.90 -2.78
CA ILE A 97 -5.89 1.70 -4.17
C ILE A 97 -6.69 2.91 -4.66
N ARG A 98 -7.72 3.32 -3.92
CA ARG A 98 -8.55 4.48 -4.28
C ARG A 98 -7.71 5.76 -4.43
N ARG A 99 -6.77 6.00 -3.51
CA ARG A 99 -5.92 7.20 -3.53
C ARG A 99 -4.91 7.22 -4.68
N ILE A 100 -4.28 6.08 -4.98
CA ILE A 100 -3.31 6.00 -6.08
C ILE A 100 -4.04 6.08 -7.43
N SER A 101 -5.24 5.48 -7.53
CA SER A 101 -6.06 5.47 -8.74
C SER A 101 -6.88 6.76 -8.96
N ASP A 102 -6.87 7.68 -8.02
CA ASP A 102 -7.53 8.98 -8.17
C ASP A 102 -6.76 9.86 -9.16
N GLU A 103 -7.38 10.09 -10.32
CA GLU A 103 -6.82 10.88 -11.43
C GLU A 103 -7.11 12.38 -11.32
N SER A 104 -7.80 12.83 -10.26
CA SER A 104 -8.14 14.26 -10.07
C SER A 104 -6.93 15.16 -9.95
N GLU A 105 -5.80 14.64 -9.43
CA GLU A 105 -4.51 15.32 -9.36
C GLU A 105 -3.43 14.41 -9.94
N ASP A 106 -2.74 14.86 -10.98
CA ASP A 106 -1.50 14.22 -11.48
C ASP A 106 -0.31 15.14 -11.25
N PHE A 107 0.81 14.54 -10.87
CA PHE A 107 2.07 15.25 -10.67
C PHE A 107 3.00 14.84 -11.80
N PRO A 108 3.45 15.81 -12.63
CA PRO A 108 4.26 15.51 -13.80
C PRO A 108 5.62 14.92 -13.41
N SER A 109 6.15 14.07 -14.26
CA SER A 109 7.50 13.51 -14.10
C SER A 109 8.55 14.60 -14.10
N ALA A 110 9.44 14.60 -13.11
CA ALA A 110 10.56 15.54 -13.03
C ALA A 110 11.74 14.94 -12.26
N GLY A 111 12.94 15.12 -12.79
CA GLY A 111 14.18 14.87 -12.03
C GLY A 111 14.38 13.43 -11.53
N GLY A 112 13.81 12.44 -12.21
CA GLY A 112 13.90 11.02 -11.79
C GLY A 112 12.74 10.53 -10.93
N VAL A 113 11.73 11.38 -10.70
CA VAL A 113 10.43 11.05 -10.12
C VAL A 113 9.43 10.85 -11.25
N ILE A 114 8.66 9.77 -11.26
CA ILE A 114 7.64 9.51 -12.27
C ILE A 114 6.31 10.15 -11.90
N ALA A 115 5.45 10.37 -12.88
CA ALA A 115 4.09 10.87 -12.67
C ALA A 115 3.26 9.87 -11.86
N LYS A 116 2.26 10.36 -11.09
CA LYS A 116 1.33 9.53 -10.31
C LYS A 116 0.56 8.56 -11.21
N SER A 117 0.11 9.02 -12.39
CA SER A 117 -0.59 8.18 -13.38
C SER A 117 0.27 7.02 -13.86
N ALA A 118 1.55 7.24 -14.15
CA ALA A 118 2.50 6.18 -14.51
C ALA A 118 2.74 5.21 -13.33
N PHE A 119 2.85 5.73 -12.12
CA PHE A 119 2.99 4.94 -10.90
C PHE A 119 1.76 4.06 -10.66
N ASN A 120 0.54 4.57 -10.88
CA ASN A 120 -0.69 3.80 -10.77
C ASN A 120 -0.67 2.55 -11.65
N GLN A 121 -0.21 2.65 -12.91
CA GLN A 121 -0.09 1.49 -13.79
C GLN A 121 0.88 0.44 -13.25
N LEU A 122 2.01 0.86 -12.68
CA LEU A 122 2.98 -0.06 -12.08
C LEU A 122 2.44 -0.70 -10.80
N PHE A 123 1.73 0.06 -9.99
CA PHE A 123 1.08 -0.41 -8.77
C PHE A 123 0.02 -1.48 -9.08
N LEU A 124 -0.90 -1.21 -10.01
CA LEU A 124 -1.91 -2.18 -10.43
C LEU A 124 -1.29 -3.43 -11.06
N SER A 125 -0.23 -3.27 -11.87
CA SER A 125 0.54 -4.40 -12.38
C SER A 125 1.21 -5.21 -11.26
N GLY A 126 1.65 -4.56 -10.19
CA GLY A 126 2.17 -5.22 -8.99
C GLY A 126 1.12 -6.10 -8.30
N LEU A 127 -0.10 -5.58 -8.14
CA LEU A 127 -1.22 -6.34 -7.58
C LEU A 127 -1.61 -7.54 -8.48
N ASP A 128 -1.65 -7.35 -9.80
CA ASP A 128 -1.94 -8.46 -10.74
C ASP A 128 -0.86 -9.56 -10.67
N ARG A 129 0.42 -9.20 -10.52
CA ARG A 129 1.50 -10.18 -10.32
C ARG A 129 1.39 -10.89 -8.97
N ALA A 130 0.96 -10.17 -7.92
CA ALA A 130 0.70 -10.80 -6.63
C ALA A 130 -0.42 -11.85 -6.74
N ASP A 131 -1.52 -11.54 -7.41
CA ASP A 131 -2.64 -12.46 -7.62
C ASP A 131 -2.27 -13.69 -8.46
N ARG A 132 -1.42 -13.51 -9.47
CA ARG A 132 -1.03 -14.60 -10.38
C ARG A 132 0.10 -15.48 -9.86
N TYR A 133 1.08 -14.86 -9.24
CA TYR A 133 2.36 -15.50 -8.92
C TYR A 133 2.72 -15.48 -7.43
N GLY A 134 1.91 -14.81 -6.60
CA GLY A 134 2.22 -14.61 -5.19
C GLY A 134 3.40 -13.64 -4.97
N GLU A 135 3.74 -12.82 -5.97
CA GLU A 135 4.83 -11.85 -5.83
C GLU A 135 4.48 -10.80 -4.76
N ARG A 136 5.46 -10.50 -3.90
CA ARG A 136 5.35 -9.41 -2.92
C ARG A 136 6.09 -8.18 -3.41
N SER A 137 5.53 -7.02 -3.13
CA SER A 137 6.18 -5.73 -3.31
C SER A 137 5.92 -4.85 -2.09
N TYR A 138 6.68 -3.77 -1.95
CA TYR A 138 6.59 -2.91 -0.79
C TYR A 138 6.56 -1.45 -1.22
N LEU A 139 5.75 -0.67 -0.52
CA LEU A 139 5.65 0.78 -0.73
C LEU A 139 6.19 1.51 0.49
N VAL A 140 7.16 2.39 0.25
CA VAL A 140 7.64 3.33 1.27
C VAL A 140 7.04 4.69 0.97
N PHE A 141 6.16 5.16 1.84
CA PHE A 141 5.59 6.50 1.79
C PHE A 141 6.42 7.45 2.63
N ILE A 142 6.73 8.61 2.05
CA ILE A 142 7.42 9.70 2.71
C ILE A 142 6.56 10.95 2.55
N VAL A 143 6.16 11.54 3.68
CA VAL A 143 5.21 12.66 3.72
C VAL A 143 5.80 13.80 4.53
N ILE A 144 5.68 15.03 4.02
CA ILE A 144 5.88 16.25 4.81
C ILE A 144 4.56 16.51 5.53
N LYS A 145 4.52 16.22 6.83
CA LYS A 145 3.28 16.20 7.62
C LYS A 145 2.68 17.58 7.80
N ASN A 146 3.51 18.59 8.01
CA ASN A 146 3.10 19.96 8.24
C ASN A 146 3.21 20.85 7.00
N TYR A 147 3.08 20.28 5.79
CA TYR A 147 3.21 21.02 4.52
C TYR A 147 2.26 22.22 4.41
N ASP A 148 0.99 22.05 4.76
CA ASP A 148 -0.02 23.08 4.67
C ASP A 148 0.22 24.19 5.71
N GLU A 149 0.73 23.85 6.89
CA GLU A 149 1.13 24.82 7.92
C GLU A 149 2.32 25.66 7.43
N ILE A 150 3.33 25.05 6.82
CA ILE A 150 4.46 25.74 6.20
C ILE A 150 3.94 26.68 5.10
N ALA A 151 3.03 26.22 4.26
CA ALA A 151 2.46 27.03 3.19
C ALA A 151 1.68 28.26 3.71
N GLN A 152 1.03 28.13 4.86
CA GLN A 152 0.32 29.24 5.51
C GLN A 152 1.25 30.22 6.23
N MET A 153 2.29 29.72 6.92
CA MET A 153 3.19 30.54 7.74
C MET A 153 4.33 31.19 6.93
N ASP A 154 4.99 30.41 6.08
CA ASP A 154 6.19 30.81 5.33
C ASP A 154 5.90 31.02 3.83
N GLY A 155 4.67 30.79 3.42
CA GLY A 155 4.19 30.95 2.05
C GLY A 155 4.30 29.70 1.17
N PRO A 156 3.52 29.63 0.09
CA PRO A 156 3.47 28.48 -0.81
C PRO A 156 4.82 28.14 -1.45
N TYR A 157 5.66 29.14 -1.68
CA TYR A 157 6.99 28.94 -2.26
C TYR A 157 7.91 28.18 -1.32
N ALA A 158 7.87 28.42 -0.02
CA ALA A 158 8.67 27.70 0.97
C ALA A 158 8.25 26.21 1.01
N ALA A 159 6.94 25.95 1.01
CA ALA A 159 6.39 24.58 0.99
C ALA A 159 6.76 23.84 -0.31
N GLN A 160 6.67 24.48 -1.46
CA GLN A 160 7.08 23.88 -2.74
C GLN A 160 8.59 23.63 -2.79
N THR A 161 9.39 24.53 -2.25
CA THR A 161 10.85 24.40 -2.22
C THR A 161 11.28 23.20 -1.37
N ILE A 162 10.69 23.00 -0.20
CA ILE A 162 11.03 21.85 0.65
C ILE A 162 10.58 20.54 0.02
N SER A 163 9.41 20.49 -0.65
CA SER A 163 8.98 19.32 -1.41
C SER A 163 9.95 19.00 -2.55
N ALA A 164 10.42 20.00 -3.29
CA ALA A 164 11.41 19.82 -4.35
C ALA A 164 12.78 19.33 -3.83
N LYS A 165 13.22 19.83 -2.66
CA LYS A 165 14.44 19.35 -1.98
C LYS A 165 14.29 17.89 -1.55
N LEU A 166 13.14 17.52 -0.98
CA LEU A 166 12.81 16.15 -0.60
C LEU A 166 12.88 15.24 -1.83
N SER A 167 12.23 15.59 -2.93
CA SER A 167 12.27 14.85 -4.19
C SER A 167 13.71 14.56 -4.65
N LYS A 168 14.56 15.59 -4.72
CA LYS A 168 15.98 15.45 -5.11
C LYS A 168 16.75 14.53 -4.15
N THR A 169 16.47 14.61 -2.86
CA THR A 169 17.11 13.76 -1.84
C THR A 169 16.69 12.30 -2.01
N LEU A 170 15.40 12.04 -2.21
CA LEU A 170 14.90 10.68 -2.43
C LEU A 170 15.50 10.04 -3.69
N VAL A 171 15.59 10.79 -4.79
CA VAL A 171 16.22 10.30 -6.04
C VAL A 171 17.69 9.92 -5.82
N ARG A 172 18.42 10.65 -4.97
CA ARG A 172 19.82 10.31 -4.64
C ARG A 172 19.95 9.09 -3.73
N LEU A 173 18.98 8.88 -2.85
CA LEU A 173 19.00 7.79 -1.87
C LEU A 173 18.49 6.46 -2.44
N ARG A 174 17.64 6.49 -3.46
CA ARG A 174 17.05 5.29 -4.06
C ARG A 174 18.10 4.44 -4.79
N ARG A 175 17.85 3.15 -4.88
CA ARG A 175 18.55 2.28 -5.83
C ARG A 175 18.01 2.53 -7.25
N GLN A 176 18.78 2.14 -8.27
CA GLN A 176 18.34 2.29 -9.66
C GLN A 176 17.08 1.46 -10.00
N SER A 177 16.89 0.34 -9.28
CA SER A 177 15.71 -0.52 -9.41
C SER A 177 14.46 0.04 -8.73
N ASP A 178 14.61 1.00 -7.81
CA ASP A 178 13.49 1.56 -7.05
C ASP A 178 12.79 2.63 -7.87
N ILE A 179 11.46 2.63 -7.84
CA ILE A 179 10.64 3.58 -8.56
C ILE A 179 10.11 4.59 -7.55
N ILE A 180 10.28 5.88 -7.84
CA ILE A 180 9.74 6.97 -7.03
C ILE A 180 8.68 7.72 -7.82
N ALA A 181 7.54 7.96 -7.19
CA ALA A 181 6.49 8.85 -7.69
C ALA A 181 6.13 9.91 -6.67
N GLN A 182 5.71 11.06 -7.14
CA GLN A 182 4.99 12.01 -6.32
C GLN A 182 3.51 11.65 -6.36
N THR A 183 2.94 11.30 -5.20
CA THR A 183 1.55 10.84 -5.05
C THR A 183 0.63 11.88 -4.41
N GLY A 184 1.21 12.98 -3.95
CA GLY A 184 0.51 14.15 -3.38
C GLY A 184 1.42 15.37 -3.33
N LYS A 185 0.89 16.55 -3.01
CA LYS A 185 1.66 17.81 -2.91
C LYS A 185 2.86 17.69 -1.97
N SER A 186 2.69 16.94 -0.90
CA SER A 186 3.69 16.73 0.16
C SER A 186 4.09 15.27 0.31
N GLU A 187 3.68 14.40 -0.62
CA GLU A 187 3.82 12.95 -0.49
C GLU A 187 4.55 12.34 -1.67
N TYR A 188 5.48 11.46 -1.35
CA TYR A 188 6.22 10.62 -2.28
C TYR A 188 6.06 9.15 -1.92
N CYS A 189 6.00 8.30 -2.93
CA CYS A 189 5.93 6.86 -2.77
C CYS A 189 7.08 6.18 -3.53
N LEU A 190 7.83 5.33 -2.85
CA LEU A 190 8.80 4.44 -3.48
C LEU A 190 8.22 3.03 -3.55
N MET A 191 8.31 2.41 -4.71
CA MET A 191 8.00 1.00 -4.90
C MET A 191 9.28 0.19 -4.89
N LEU A 192 9.43 -0.67 -3.89
CA LEU A 192 10.49 -1.65 -3.75
C LEU A 192 10.00 -2.97 -4.33
N GLN A 193 10.68 -3.45 -5.37
CA GLN A 193 10.32 -4.70 -6.05
C GLN A 193 11.34 -5.78 -5.76
N ARG A 194 10.86 -7.02 -5.59
CA ARG A 194 11.68 -8.22 -5.49
C ARG A 194 12.82 -8.10 -4.46
N PRO A 195 12.50 -7.93 -3.17
CA PRO A 195 13.52 -7.91 -2.14
C PRO A 195 14.31 -9.23 -2.16
N GLN A 196 15.61 -9.15 -1.91
CA GLN A 196 16.48 -10.31 -1.92
C GLN A 196 16.28 -11.18 -0.66
N TYR A 197 15.87 -10.56 0.43
CA TYR A 197 15.60 -11.21 1.71
C TYR A 197 14.47 -10.47 2.45
N GLU A 198 13.89 -11.14 3.43
CA GLU A 198 12.64 -10.71 4.07
C GLU A 198 12.75 -9.38 4.83
N THR A 199 13.91 -9.08 5.43
CA THR A 199 14.15 -7.86 6.21
C THR A 199 14.52 -6.65 5.35
N GLU A 200 14.90 -6.85 4.09
CA GLU A 200 15.39 -5.78 3.21
C GLU A 200 14.44 -4.57 3.09
N PRO A 201 13.10 -4.73 2.98
CA PRO A 201 12.19 -3.58 2.91
C PRO A 201 12.19 -2.75 4.19
N MET A 202 12.28 -3.40 5.36
CA MET A 202 12.36 -2.71 6.65
C MET A 202 13.68 -1.93 6.79
N GLU A 203 14.80 -2.55 6.39
CA GLU A 203 16.10 -1.90 6.37
C GLU A 203 16.12 -0.71 5.40
N ALA A 204 15.46 -0.84 4.24
CA ALA A 204 15.33 0.25 3.29
C ALA A 204 14.53 1.42 3.90
N ALA A 205 13.36 1.16 4.50
CA ALA A 205 12.56 2.19 5.17
C ALA A 205 13.34 2.90 6.29
N GLY A 206 14.05 2.14 7.14
CA GLY A 206 14.92 2.67 8.19
C GLY A 206 16.04 3.55 7.64
N ARG A 207 16.71 3.11 6.57
CA ARG A 207 17.76 3.90 5.90
C ARG A 207 17.23 5.22 5.35
N PHE A 208 16.05 5.23 4.72
CA PHE A 208 15.41 6.48 4.28
C PHE A 208 15.10 7.38 5.47
N ALA A 209 14.50 6.86 6.53
CA ALA A 209 14.18 7.62 7.73
C ALA A 209 15.43 8.26 8.34
N GLU A 210 16.50 7.50 8.55
CA GLU A 210 17.77 8.02 9.09
C GLU A 210 18.42 9.07 8.19
N ALA A 211 18.45 8.83 6.88
CA ALA A 211 19.07 9.77 5.94
C ALA A 211 18.31 11.08 5.87
N LEU A 212 16.97 11.04 5.94
CA LEU A 212 16.13 12.22 5.95
C LEU A 212 16.27 12.99 7.28
N ALA A 213 16.29 12.30 8.42
CA ALA A 213 16.47 12.93 9.74
C ALA A 213 17.82 13.66 9.90
N LYS A 214 18.88 13.16 9.23
CA LYS A 214 20.22 13.75 9.26
C LYS A 214 20.44 14.86 8.21
N ASN A 215 19.47 15.12 7.34
CA ASN A 215 19.63 16.08 6.26
C ASN A 215 19.23 17.49 6.70
N GLU A 216 20.20 18.32 7.01
CA GLU A 216 20.01 19.71 7.44
C GLU A 216 19.24 20.55 6.40
N ASP A 217 19.39 20.29 5.11
CA ASP A 217 18.65 20.98 4.04
C ASP A 217 17.13 20.74 4.08
N LEU A 218 16.70 19.70 4.78
CA LEU A 218 15.30 19.33 4.97
C LEU A 218 14.75 19.68 6.36
N ALA A 219 15.59 20.20 7.27
CA ALA A 219 15.19 20.48 8.64
C ALA A 219 14.26 21.68 8.75
N MET A 220 14.44 22.67 7.87
CA MET A 220 13.71 23.94 7.90
C MET A 220 13.16 24.33 6.52
N ALA A 221 11.98 24.92 6.51
CA ALA A 221 11.37 25.56 5.35
C ALA A 221 10.94 26.98 5.73
N GLY A 222 11.69 27.99 5.27
CA GLY A 222 11.53 29.36 5.78
C GLY A 222 11.89 29.42 7.27
N GLY A 223 10.94 29.85 8.10
CA GLY A 223 11.05 29.88 9.56
C GLY A 223 10.54 28.62 10.26
N SER A 224 9.83 27.74 9.55
CA SER A 224 9.16 26.58 10.12
C SER A 224 10.05 25.35 10.11
N LYS A 225 10.00 24.57 11.21
CA LYS A 225 10.58 23.25 11.28
C LYS A 225 9.78 22.27 10.43
N VAL A 226 10.46 21.41 9.68
CA VAL A 226 9.81 20.42 8.81
C VAL A 226 9.59 19.12 9.58
N GLU A 227 8.37 18.63 9.60
CA GLU A 227 8.00 17.34 10.15
C GLU A 227 7.76 16.34 9.03
N MET A 228 8.45 15.20 9.06
CA MET A 228 8.30 14.14 8.06
C MET A 228 7.83 12.84 8.69
N PHE A 229 7.19 12.03 7.86
CA PHE A 229 6.70 10.72 8.22
C PHE A 229 7.13 9.71 7.15
N VAL A 230 7.66 8.56 7.59
CA VAL A 230 8.05 7.45 6.72
C VAL A 230 7.29 6.21 7.15
N SER A 231 6.56 5.59 6.23
CA SER A 231 5.85 4.34 6.48
C SER A 231 6.13 3.30 5.41
N LEU A 232 6.11 2.03 5.80
CA LEU A 232 6.27 0.88 4.92
C LEU A 232 4.99 0.07 4.90
N ILE A 233 4.47 -0.20 3.70
CA ILE A 233 3.29 -1.04 3.48
C ILE A 233 3.69 -2.19 2.59
N ASP A 234 3.34 -3.42 2.96
CA ASP A 234 3.53 -4.60 2.12
C ASP A 234 2.32 -4.88 1.23
N LEU A 235 2.57 -5.35 0.03
CA LEU A 235 1.57 -5.76 -0.94
C LEU A 235 1.73 -7.25 -1.25
N PRO A 236 0.63 -7.99 -1.38
CA PRO A 236 -0.78 -7.57 -1.41
C PRO A 236 -1.45 -7.55 -0.03
N VAL A 237 -0.72 -7.68 1.08
CA VAL A 237 -1.28 -7.81 2.43
C VAL A 237 -1.86 -6.51 2.96
N GLY A 238 -1.27 -5.36 2.60
CA GLY A 238 -1.70 -4.05 3.08
C GLY A 238 -1.29 -3.75 4.52
N GLY A 239 -0.42 -4.56 5.11
CA GLY A 239 0.08 -4.36 6.48
C GLY A 239 1.06 -3.19 6.57
N VAL A 240 0.92 -2.36 7.60
CA VAL A 240 1.87 -1.28 7.90
C VAL A 240 2.95 -1.83 8.84
N HIS A 241 4.20 -1.87 8.36
CA HIS A 241 5.32 -2.48 9.10
C HIS A 241 6.23 -1.47 9.78
N ALA A 242 6.33 -0.26 9.26
CA ALA A 242 7.17 0.78 9.85
C ALA A 242 6.47 2.13 9.82
N ASN A 243 6.57 2.85 10.93
CA ASN A 243 6.09 4.20 11.09
C ASN A 243 7.17 5.01 11.80
N HIS A 244 7.91 5.81 11.05
CA HIS A 244 8.93 6.70 11.60
C HIS A 244 8.43 8.14 11.52
N VAL A 245 8.24 8.78 12.66
CA VAL A 245 8.02 10.23 12.76
C VAL A 245 9.38 10.87 12.89
N LEU A 246 9.75 11.70 11.92
CA LEU A 246 11.02 12.41 11.90
C LEU A 246 10.78 13.83 12.42
N PRO A 247 11.61 14.30 13.34
CA PRO A 247 11.53 15.65 13.87
C PRO A 247 11.91 16.70 12.85
#